data_9c3d75d2276dbfc08e9b925f01f9962f
#
_entry.id   9c3d75d2276dbfc08e9b925f01f9962f
#
_cell.length_a   1.000
_cell.length_b   1.000
_cell.length_c   1.000
_cell.angle_alpha   90.00
_cell.angle_beta   90.00
_cell.angle_gamma   90.00
#
_symmetry.space_group_name_H-M   'P 1'
#
loop_
_entity.id
_entity.type
_entity.pdbx_description
1 polymer ?
#
loop_
_entity_poly.entity_id
_entity_poly.type
_entity_poly.pdbx_seq_one_letter_code
_entity_poly.pdbx_strand_id
1 'polypeptide(L)'
;MTTLYLIRHAQAEGNLYRIAQGQFDSYITEQGYRQIDALAERFKDIHIDALYSSDLRRTRATAQAITRYHDLTMHTTPRLREINLGVCEGMSFGDMRKLDPVQMDYFNNDPEKWHCEGAETFAECTERMLSVVTGIAEANDGKTVAVVSHGMAIRSMLARIMGVKSGDISSLPHGDNTAVTLLTYDKGSYKVEYYNDNSHLPDALSTFAKQTWWRKETGGRDDENLSYAPLSPFEHPGVYIDYYRQAWLAAHGDLKFFSADWYLTAAKRHFEREKNSIIGVYRLDELIGILELDCQKGAHASYGWISLICMKDEYRCKGLGIQPLGYAITRFQKLGFKSARLHVSSENEAAVRFYTRCGFEKLGEESGAGAPLYLMEKKFK
;
A
#
# COMPACT_ATOMS: atom_id res chain seq x y z
N MET A 1 23.29 -28.75 -6.74
CA MET A 1 21.83 -28.40 -6.68
C MET A 1 21.61 -27.42 -5.55
N THR A 2 21.00 -26.27 -5.83
CA THR A 2 20.73 -25.20 -4.86
C THR A 2 19.25 -25.20 -4.48
N THR A 3 18.94 -25.08 -3.20
CA THR A 3 17.57 -24.91 -2.69
C THR A 3 17.28 -23.42 -2.47
N LEU A 4 16.18 -22.90 -3.03
CA LEU A 4 15.82 -21.50 -3.02
C LEU A 4 14.45 -21.28 -2.37
N TYR A 5 14.39 -20.56 -1.27
CA TYR A 5 13.16 -20.04 -0.69
C TYR A 5 12.92 -18.61 -1.19
N LEU A 6 11.99 -18.44 -2.14
CA LEU A 6 11.55 -17.13 -2.58
C LEU A 6 10.43 -16.65 -1.67
N ILE A 7 10.60 -15.47 -1.08
CA ILE A 7 9.69 -14.94 -0.07
C ILE A 7 9.18 -13.57 -0.54
N ARG A 8 7.85 -13.41 -0.62
CA ARG A 8 7.24 -12.10 -0.84
C ARG A 8 7.35 -11.26 0.43
N HIS A 9 7.61 -9.96 0.29
CA HIS A 9 7.64 -9.04 1.43
C HIS A 9 6.33 -9.06 2.25
N ALA A 10 6.41 -8.75 3.54
CA ALA A 10 5.29 -8.58 4.46
C ALA A 10 4.40 -7.39 4.05
N GLN A 11 3.21 -7.29 4.63
CA GLN A 11 2.27 -6.21 4.33
C GLN A 11 2.91 -4.84 4.55
N ALA A 12 2.94 -4.05 3.48
CA ALA A 12 3.37 -2.67 3.49
C ALA A 12 2.17 -1.73 3.29
N GLU A 13 2.38 -0.45 3.56
CA GLU A 13 1.35 0.59 3.46
C GLU A 13 0.65 0.60 2.10
N GLY A 14 1.37 0.38 1.00
CA GLY A 14 0.75 0.29 -0.33
C GLY A 14 -0.25 -0.87 -0.47
N ASN A 15 -0.01 -2.01 0.20
CA ASN A 15 -0.98 -3.12 0.22
C ASN A 15 -2.25 -2.73 1.00
N LEU A 16 -2.07 -2.06 2.16
CA LEU A 16 -3.16 -1.63 3.03
C LEU A 16 -3.99 -0.51 2.39
N TYR A 17 -3.32 0.47 1.80
CA TYR A 17 -3.93 1.69 1.26
C TYR A 17 -4.40 1.58 -0.19
N ARG A 18 -4.16 0.44 -0.83
CA ARG A 18 -4.47 0.22 -2.25
C ARG A 18 -3.72 1.19 -3.17
N ILE A 19 -2.45 1.43 -2.85
CA ILE A 19 -1.50 2.26 -3.61
C ILE A 19 -0.53 1.35 -4.36
N ALA A 20 -0.30 1.65 -5.62
CA ALA A 20 0.67 0.96 -6.46
C ALA A 20 2.10 1.21 -5.95
N GLN A 21 2.81 0.14 -5.66
CA GLN A 21 4.14 0.20 -5.07
C GLN A 21 5.09 -0.75 -5.84
N GLY A 22 5.45 -0.36 -7.05
CA GLY A 22 6.53 -1.03 -7.76
C GLY A 22 7.85 -0.76 -7.04
N GLN A 23 8.50 0.32 -7.36
CA GLN A 23 9.71 0.78 -6.67
C GLN A 23 9.46 1.92 -5.68
N PHE A 24 8.25 2.46 -5.58
CA PHE A 24 7.84 3.33 -4.47
C PHE A 24 8.05 2.62 -3.14
N ASP A 25 8.85 3.22 -2.25
CA ASP A 25 9.38 2.55 -1.06
C ASP A 25 8.54 2.83 0.18
N SER A 26 7.36 2.20 0.28
CA SER A 26 6.45 2.31 1.42
C SER A 26 6.93 1.52 2.65
N TYR A 27 6.44 1.92 3.83
CA TYR A 27 6.79 1.30 5.11
C TYR A 27 5.97 0.04 5.38
N ILE A 28 6.49 -0.82 6.27
CA ILE A 28 5.76 -1.99 6.77
C ILE A 28 4.64 -1.54 7.72
N THR A 29 3.48 -2.21 7.63
CA THR A 29 2.37 -1.99 8.57
C THR A 29 2.59 -2.76 9.87
N GLU A 30 1.83 -2.43 10.93
CA GLU A 30 1.85 -3.21 12.17
C GLU A 30 1.48 -4.68 11.93
N GLN A 31 0.49 -4.94 11.07
CA GLN A 31 0.16 -6.31 10.64
C GLN A 31 1.34 -6.96 9.91
N GLY A 32 2.07 -6.21 9.08
CA GLY A 32 3.26 -6.69 8.39
C GLY A 32 4.36 -7.12 9.35
N TYR A 33 4.58 -6.42 10.45
CA TYR A 33 5.54 -6.85 11.49
C TYR A 33 5.11 -8.16 12.16
N ARG A 34 3.81 -8.35 12.43
CA ARG A 34 3.29 -9.63 12.95
C ARG A 34 3.42 -10.78 11.93
N GLN A 35 3.29 -10.48 10.64
CA GLN A 35 3.59 -11.46 9.57
C GLN A 35 5.07 -11.83 9.55
N ILE A 36 5.97 -10.87 9.77
CA ILE A 36 7.42 -11.11 9.89
C ILE A 36 7.72 -12.02 11.09
N ASP A 37 7.02 -11.82 12.22
CA ASP A 37 7.17 -12.69 13.38
C ASP A 37 6.74 -14.14 13.08
N ALA A 38 5.61 -14.32 12.41
CA ALA A 38 5.14 -15.66 12.00
C ALA A 38 6.09 -16.31 10.98
N LEU A 39 6.64 -15.53 10.05
CA LEU A 39 7.63 -15.99 9.09
C LEU A 39 8.93 -16.43 9.80
N ALA A 40 9.36 -15.68 10.81
CA ALA A 40 10.55 -16.04 11.59
C ALA A 40 10.39 -17.40 12.29
N GLU A 41 9.25 -17.66 12.93
CA GLU A 41 8.96 -18.96 13.55
C GLU A 41 8.94 -20.10 12.52
N ARG A 42 8.43 -19.85 11.30
CA ARG A 42 8.49 -20.83 10.20
C ARG A 42 9.91 -21.23 9.84
N PHE A 43 10.84 -20.26 9.81
CA PHE A 43 12.23 -20.49 9.37
C PHE A 43 13.18 -20.88 10.51
N LYS A 44 12.72 -20.89 11.75
CA LYS A 44 13.55 -21.11 12.94
C LYS A 44 14.42 -22.39 12.86
N ASP A 45 13.83 -23.50 12.40
CA ASP A 45 14.48 -24.80 12.33
C ASP A 45 14.89 -25.19 10.90
N ILE A 46 14.73 -24.31 9.91
CA ILE A 46 15.14 -24.51 8.52
C ILE A 46 16.54 -23.95 8.35
N HIS A 47 17.53 -24.80 8.04
CA HIS A 47 18.88 -24.33 7.80
C HIS A 47 18.96 -23.43 6.57
N ILE A 48 19.51 -22.24 6.70
CA ILE A 48 19.73 -21.26 5.63
C ILE A 48 21.21 -20.89 5.61
N ASP A 49 21.85 -21.05 4.46
CA ASP A 49 23.29 -20.75 4.26
C ASP A 49 23.54 -19.31 3.78
N ALA A 50 22.59 -18.71 3.07
CA ALA A 50 22.73 -17.35 2.54
C ALA A 50 21.39 -16.63 2.43
N LEU A 51 21.41 -15.31 2.61
CA LEU A 51 20.24 -14.45 2.57
C LEU A 51 20.43 -13.29 1.57
N TYR A 52 19.51 -13.20 0.61
CA TYR A 52 19.44 -12.13 -0.36
C TYR A 52 18.11 -11.38 -0.24
N SER A 53 18.12 -10.09 -0.51
CA SER A 53 16.91 -9.26 -0.48
C SER A 53 16.95 -8.17 -1.55
N SER A 54 15.80 -7.76 -2.04
CA SER A 54 15.65 -6.45 -2.63
C SER A 54 16.09 -5.38 -1.63
N ASP A 55 16.59 -4.26 -2.11
CA ASP A 55 17.08 -3.15 -1.29
C ASP A 55 15.96 -2.23 -0.76
N LEU A 56 14.69 -2.48 -1.14
CA LEU A 56 13.56 -1.71 -0.66
C LEU A 56 13.24 -2.04 0.81
N ARG A 57 12.76 -1.05 1.57
CA ARG A 57 12.52 -1.16 3.02
C ARG A 57 11.66 -2.36 3.39
N ARG A 58 10.55 -2.59 2.65
CA ARG A 58 9.61 -3.67 2.94
C ARG A 58 10.23 -5.07 2.82
N THR A 59 11.12 -5.28 1.85
CA THR A 59 11.82 -6.57 1.71
C THR A 59 12.93 -6.72 2.72
N ARG A 60 13.71 -5.66 2.99
CA ARG A 60 14.76 -5.67 4.02
C ARG A 60 14.19 -5.92 5.41
N ALA A 61 13.06 -5.29 5.76
CA ALA A 61 12.37 -5.54 7.01
C ALA A 61 11.86 -7.00 7.09
N THR A 62 11.32 -7.52 5.98
CA THR A 62 10.86 -8.92 5.92
C THR A 62 12.02 -9.91 6.07
N ALA A 63 13.17 -9.62 5.47
CA ALA A 63 14.35 -10.45 5.56
C ALA A 63 14.90 -10.58 6.98
N GLN A 64 14.57 -9.64 7.90
CA GLN A 64 14.90 -9.77 9.33
C GLN A 64 14.23 -10.99 9.99
N ALA A 65 13.17 -11.54 9.42
CA ALA A 65 12.60 -12.80 9.88
C ALA A 65 13.65 -13.93 9.84
N ILE A 66 14.48 -13.96 8.82
CA ILE A 66 15.53 -14.99 8.66
C ILE A 66 16.69 -14.72 9.62
N THR A 67 17.19 -13.47 9.67
CA THR A 67 18.33 -13.13 10.54
C THR A 67 18.02 -13.23 12.03
N ARG A 68 16.74 -13.35 12.42
CA ARG A 68 16.34 -13.50 13.83
C ARG A 68 16.91 -14.78 14.47
N TYR A 69 16.96 -15.87 13.70
CA TYR A 69 17.40 -17.20 14.17
C TYR A 69 18.66 -17.70 13.46
N HIS A 70 19.16 -16.95 12.48
CA HIS A 70 20.35 -17.32 11.70
C HIS A 70 21.35 -16.15 11.72
N ASP A 71 22.59 -16.45 12.05
CA ASP A 71 23.70 -15.48 11.97
C ASP A 71 24.17 -15.34 10.52
N LEU A 72 23.43 -14.57 9.74
CA LEU A 72 23.65 -14.36 8.31
C LEU A 72 23.77 -12.89 7.95
N THR A 73 24.70 -12.58 7.07
CA THR A 73 24.75 -11.27 6.40
C THR A 73 23.67 -11.20 5.33
N MET A 74 22.84 -10.15 5.37
CA MET A 74 21.85 -9.86 4.33
C MET A 74 22.53 -9.18 3.13
N HIS A 75 22.54 -9.83 1.98
CA HIS A 75 23.00 -9.27 0.71
C HIS A 75 21.83 -8.59 -0.01
N THR A 76 21.95 -7.28 -0.24
CA THR A 76 20.88 -6.51 -0.93
C THR A 76 21.25 -6.17 -2.36
N THR A 77 20.26 -6.23 -3.26
CA THR A 77 20.45 -5.83 -4.66
C THR A 77 19.17 -5.21 -5.25
N PRO A 78 19.28 -4.11 -6.02
CA PRO A 78 18.15 -3.52 -6.73
C PRO A 78 17.59 -4.45 -7.83
N ARG A 79 18.34 -5.44 -8.27
CA ARG A 79 17.88 -6.41 -9.26
C ARG A 79 16.76 -7.33 -8.75
N LEU A 80 16.54 -7.39 -7.44
CA LEU A 80 15.42 -8.12 -6.80
C LEU A 80 14.19 -7.22 -6.55
N ARG A 81 14.19 -5.94 -6.98
CA ARG A 81 13.04 -5.03 -6.83
C ARG A 81 11.82 -5.52 -7.59
N GLU A 82 10.67 -5.00 -7.19
CA GLU A 82 9.41 -5.13 -7.91
C GLU A 82 9.52 -4.52 -9.31
N ILE A 83 8.59 -4.86 -10.19
CA ILE A 83 8.44 -4.19 -11.49
C ILE A 83 8.35 -2.68 -11.28
N ASN A 84 9.12 -1.91 -12.05
CA ASN A 84 9.02 -0.46 -12.06
C ASN A 84 7.70 -0.04 -12.74
N LEU A 85 6.88 0.74 -12.08
CA LEU A 85 5.57 1.17 -12.59
C LEU A 85 5.61 2.55 -13.27
N GLY A 86 6.79 3.16 -13.43
CA GLY A 86 6.94 4.46 -14.09
C GLY A 86 6.09 5.56 -13.45
N VAL A 87 5.33 6.30 -14.26
CA VAL A 87 4.46 7.37 -13.76
C VAL A 87 3.33 6.89 -12.84
N CYS A 88 3.03 5.58 -12.83
CA CYS A 88 2.04 4.97 -11.95
C CYS A 88 2.53 4.72 -10.52
N GLU A 89 3.84 4.94 -10.24
CA GLU A 89 4.40 4.75 -8.90
C GLU A 89 3.72 5.61 -7.85
N GLY A 90 3.17 4.95 -6.82
CA GLY A 90 2.46 5.60 -5.72
C GLY A 90 1.13 6.25 -6.11
N MET A 91 0.52 5.83 -7.22
CA MET A 91 -0.88 6.11 -7.53
C MET A 91 -1.80 5.13 -6.80
N SER A 92 -3.05 5.53 -6.55
CA SER A 92 -4.07 4.55 -6.18
C SER A 92 -4.41 3.66 -7.39
N PHE A 93 -4.83 2.42 -7.15
CA PHE A 93 -5.28 1.57 -8.25
C PHE A 93 -6.53 2.13 -8.94
N GLY A 94 -7.36 2.91 -8.22
CA GLY A 94 -8.48 3.64 -8.81
C GLY A 94 -8.03 4.75 -9.76
N ASP A 95 -6.96 5.49 -9.43
CA ASP A 95 -6.39 6.52 -10.31
C ASP A 95 -5.72 5.89 -11.53
N MET A 96 -4.99 4.78 -11.37
CA MET A 96 -4.42 4.04 -12.51
C MET A 96 -5.52 3.61 -13.49
N ARG A 97 -6.66 3.11 -12.99
CA ARG A 97 -7.79 2.74 -13.84
C ARG A 97 -8.41 3.94 -14.55
N LYS A 98 -8.51 5.10 -13.87
CA LYS A 98 -9.01 6.34 -14.50
C LYS A 98 -8.04 6.88 -15.54
N LEU A 99 -6.74 6.70 -15.34
CA LEU A 99 -5.71 7.13 -16.27
C LEU A 99 -5.83 6.36 -17.60
N ASP A 100 -5.87 5.03 -17.51
CA ASP A 100 -6.05 4.14 -18.65
C ASP A 100 -6.70 2.81 -18.23
N PRO A 101 -8.02 2.64 -18.44
CA PRO A 101 -8.72 1.42 -18.07
C PRO A 101 -8.28 0.19 -18.86
N VAL A 102 -7.81 0.36 -20.11
CA VAL A 102 -7.31 -0.74 -20.95
C VAL A 102 -5.97 -1.24 -20.42
N GLN A 103 -5.07 -0.33 -20.06
CA GLN A 103 -3.79 -0.69 -19.47
C GLN A 103 -3.97 -1.31 -18.07
N MET A 104 -4.97 -0.89 -17.31
CA MET A 104 -5.28 -1.52 -16.03
C MET A 104 -5.81 -2.95 -16.20
N ASP A 105 -6.61 -3.22 -17.24
CA ASP A 105 -7.02 -4.58 -17.59
C ASP A 105 -5.84 -5.45 -18.01
N TYR A 106 -4.95 -4.94 -18.86
CA TYR A 106 -3.72 -5.63 -19.23
C TYR A 106 -2.83 -5.92 -18.05
N PHE A 107 -2.64 -4.96 -17.13
CA PHE A 107 -1.85 -5.17 -15.90
C PHE A 107 -2.34 -6.38 -15.08
N ASN A 108 -3.65 -6.57 -15.02
CA ASN A 108 -4.26 -7.64 -14.24
C ASN A 108 -4.32 -8.99 -14.99
N ASN A 109 -4.58 -8.96 -16.29
CA ASN A 109 -5.01 -10.15 -17.07
C ASN A 109 -4.05 -10.55 -18.19
N ASP A 110 -3.31 -9.60 -18.77
CA ASP A 110 -2.36 -9.86 -19.86
C ASP A 110 -1.15 -8.89 -19.76
N PRO A 111 -0.31 -9.03 -18.73
CA PRO A 111 0.73 -8.06 -18.42
C PRO A 111 1.83 -7.90 -19.48
N GLU A 112 1.94 -8.79 -20.47
CA GLU A 112 2.82 -8.57 -21.63
C GLU A 112 2.36 -7.39 -22.50
N LYS A 113 1.05 -7.11 -22.53
CA LYS A 113 0.49 -5.97 -23.24
C LYS A 113 0.50 -4.68 -22.41
N TRP A 114 0.72 -4.81 -21.09
CA TRP A 114 0.74 -3.65 -20.24
C TRP A 114 1.98 -2.80 -20.48
N HIS A 115 1.78 -1.50 -20.58
CA HIS A 115 2.85 -0.51 -20.59
C HIS A 115 2.38 0.77 -19.90
N CYS A 116 3.34 1.48 -19.33
CA CYS A 116 3.13 2.78 -18.70
C CYS A 116 4.41 3.60 -18.93
N GLU A 117 4.29 4.91 -19.06
CA GLU A 117 5.45 5.78 -19.31
C GLU A 117 6.50 5.63 -18.20
N GLY A 118 7.75 5.35 -18.60
CA GLY A 118 8.87 5.14 -17.68
C GLY A 118 8.84 3.83 -16.91
N ALA A 119 7.87 2.94 -17.18
CA ALA A 119 7.78 1.65 -16.53
C ALA A 119 8.70 0.60 -17.17
N GLU A 120 9.06 -0.42 -16.37
CA GLU A 120 9.65 -1.67 -16.85
C GLU A 120 8.57 -2.53 -17.48
N THR A 121 8.82 -3.14 -18.62
CA THR A 121 7.91 -4.13 -19.19
C THR A 121 7.90 -5.41 -18.35
N PHE A 122 6.84 -6.20 -18.48
CA PHE A 122 6.76 -7.50 -17.81
C PHE A 122 7.89 -8.45 -18.23
N ALA A 123 8.27 -8.42 -19.52
CA ALA A 123 9.38 -9.21 -20.06
C ALA A 123 10.71 -8.80 -19.45
N GLU A 124 11.01 -7.49 -19.36
CA GLU A 124 12.24 -6.98 -18.73
C GLU A 124 12.31 -7.37 -17.25
N CYS A 125 11.21 -7.24 -16.51
CA CYS A 125 11.12 -7.70 -15.11
C CYS A 125 11.41 -9.20 -15.00
N THR A 126 10.82 -10.01 -15.86
CA THR A 126 11.01 -11.46 -15.89
C THR A 126 12.48 -11.84 -16.13
N GLU A 127 13.11 -11.26 -17.16
CA GLU A 127 14.51 -11.55 -17.49
C GLU A 127 15.48 -11.07 -16.41
N ARG A 128 15.21 -9.90 -15.82
CA ARG A 128 15.98 -9.38 -14.68
C ARG A 128 15.91 -10.31 -13.48
N MET A 129 14.72 -10.79 -13.14
CA MET A 129 14.51 -11.70 -12.02
C MET A 129 15.15 -13.06 -12.27
N LEU A 130 14.95 -13.65 -13.45
CA LEU A 130 15.60 -14.91 -13.83
C LEU A 130 17.11 -14.79 -13.75
N SER A 131 17.70 -13.76 -14.35
CA SER A 131 19.14 -13.55 -14.36
C SER A 131 19.73 -13.41 -12.95
N VAL A 132 19.09 -12.62 -12.06
CA VAL A 132 19.62 -12.43 -10.70
C VAL A 132 19.45 -13.67 -9.83
N VAL A 133 18.29 -14.36 -9.91
CA VAL A 133 18.04 -15.56 -9.09
C VAL A 133 18.90 -16.73 -9.56
N THR A 134 19.11 -16.89 -10.88
CA THR A 134 20.03 -17.87 -11.44
C THR A 134 21.47 -17.62 -10.97
N GLY A 135 21.95 -16.38 -11.05
CA GLY A 135 23.28 -16.03 -10.55
C GLY A 135 23.45 -16.29 -9.05
N ILE A 136 22.40 -16.03 -8.24
CA ILE A 136 22.39 -16.41 -6.80
C ILE A 136 22.46 -17.92 -6.63
N ALA A 137 21.68 -18.67 -7.41
CA ALA A 137 21.67 -20.14 -7.32
C ALA A 137 23.03 -20.74 -7.69
N GLU A 138 23.66 -20.26 -8.76
CA GLU A 138 24.97 -20.74 -9.22
C GLU A 138 26.10 -20.40 -8.23
N ALA A 139 26.05 -19.21 -7.63
CA ALA A 139 27.04 -18.79 -6.61
C ALA A 139 26.90 -19.57 -5.29
N ASN A 140 25.80 -20.30 -5.09
CA ASN A 140 25.48 -21.02 -3.87
C ASN A 140 25.21 -22.52 -4.12
N ASP A 141 25.91 -23.14 -5.07
CA ASP A 141 25.71 -24.56 -5.35
C ASP A 141 25.89 -25.42 -4.08
N GLY A 142 24.97 -26.37 -3.88
CA GLY A 142 24.91 -27.25 -2.72
C GLY A 142 24.30 -26.62 -1.46
N LYS A 143 23.84 -25.36 -1.51
CA LYS A 143 23.36 -24.59 -0.36
C LYS A 143 21.84 -24.35 -0.39
N THR A 144 21.32 -23.95 0.76
CA THR A 144 19.95 -23.47 0.96
C THR A 144 19.96 -21.94 1.10
N VAL A 145 19.23 -21.24 0.24
CA VAL A 145 19.26 -19.78 0.13
C VAL A 145 17.86 -19.20 0.31
N ALA A 146 17.73 -18.17 1.12
CA ALA A 146 16.52 -17.34 1.20
C ALA A 146 16.67 -16.09 0.34
N VAL A 147 15.64 -15.78 -0.47
CA VAL A 147 15.58 -14.61 -1.35
C VAL A 147 14.28 -13.87 -1.12
N VAL A 148 14.35 -12.65 -0.57
CA VAL A 148 13.19 -11.82 -0.30
C VAL A 148 12.97 -10.81 -1.41
N SER A 149 11.80 -10.85 -2.05
CA SER A 149 11.45 -10.02 -3.20
C SER A 149 9.95 -9.63 -3.16
N HIS A 150 9.31 -9.46 -4.30
CA HIS A 150 8.01 -8.82 -4.45
C HIS A 150 7.02 -9.68 -5.22
N GLY A 151 5.75 -9.26 -5.19
CA GLY A 151 4.66 -10.08 -5.70
C GLY A 151 4.71 -10.31 -7.20
N MET A 152 4.78 -9.25 -8.01
CA MET A 152 4.78 -9.38 -9.47
C MET A 152 6.13 -9.90 -9.97
N ALA A 153 7.24 -9.46 -9.39
CA ALA A 153 8.58 -9.90 -9.73
C ALA A 153 8.75 -11.42 -9.54
N ILE A 154 8.32 -11.99 -8.42
CA ILE A 154 8.32 -13.44 -8.18
C ILE A 154 7.37 -14.13 -9.15
N ARG A 155 6.15 -13.62 -9.30
CA ARG A 155 5.11 -14.23 -10.15
C ARG A 155 5.50 -14.30 -11.62
N SER A 156 6.13 -13.22 -12.16
CA SER A 156 6.59 -13.16 -13.55
C SER A 156 7.67 -14.20 -13.83
N MET A 157 8.65 -14.33 -12.91
CA MET A 157 9.70 -15.35 -13.00
C MET A 157 9.11 -16.76 -12.92
N LEU A 158 8.19 -17.02 -12.00
CA LEU A 158 7.53 -18.33 -11.86
C LEU A 158 6.69 -18.68 -13.09
N ALA A 159 5.96 -17.72 -13.68
CA ALA A 159 5.23 -17.94 -14.91
C ALA A 159 6.16 -18.47 -16.03
N ARG A 160 7.34 -17.86 -16.17
CA ARG A 160 8.34 -18.29 -17.16
C ARG A 160 8.90 -19.67 -16.86
N ILE A 161 9.27 -19.97 -15.59
CA ILE A 161 9.79 -21.28 -15.16
C ILE A 161 8.74 -22.37 -15.38
N MET A 162 7.48 -22.12 -15.12
CA MET A 162 6.36 -23.06 -15.25
C MET A 162 5.79 -23.14 -16.67
N GLY A 163 6.29 -22.35 -17.62
CA GLY A 163 5.80 -22.33 -19.00
C GLY A 163 4.39 -21.76 -19.17
N VAL A 164 3.95 -20.92 -18.20
CA VAL A 164 2.64 -20.26 -18.26
C VAL A 164 2.74 -19.06 -19.21
N LYS A 165 1.86 -18.99 -20.21
CA LYS A 165 1.79 -17.85 -21.12
C LYS A 165 1.25 -16.61 -20.42
N SER A 166 1.64 -15.43 -20.86
CA SER A 166 1.22 -14.17 -20.26
C SER A 166 -0.30 -14.01 -20.20
N GLY A 167 -1.02 -14.31 -21.28
CA GLY A 167 -2.49 -14.27 -21.29
C GLY A 167 -3.16 -15.25 -20.30
N ASP A 168 -2.40 -16.25 -19.82
CA ASP A 168 -2.86 -17.24 -18.83
C ASP A 168 -2.30 -16.96 -17.42
N ILE A 169 -1.63 -15.83 -17.21
CA ILE A 169 -0.99 -15.51 -15.91
C ILE A 169 -1.99 -15.49 -14.76
N SER A 170 -3.25 -15.24 -15.06
CA SER A 170 -4.34 -15.31 -14.10
C SER A 170 -4.56 -16.72 -13.52
N SER A 171 -4.01 -17.78 -14.17
CA SER A 171 -4.01 -19.15 -13.63
C SER A 171 -3.01 -19.35 -12.50
N LEU A 172 -2.00 -18.47 -12.40
CA LEU A 172 -1.08 -18.40 -11.26
C LEU A 172 -1.66 -17.48 -10.20
N PRO A 173 -2.17 -17.98 -9.06
CA PRO A 173 -2.67 -17.13 -7.98
C PRO A 173 -1.61 -16.15 -7.48
N HIS A 174 -2.08 -14.99 -7.00
CA HIS A 174 -1.20 -14.09 -6.26
C HIS A 174 -0.79 -14.74 -4.93
N GLY A 175 0.49 -14.64 -4.56
CA GLY A 175 0.96 -15.02 -3.23
C GLY A 175 0.53 -13.99 -2.19
N ASP A 176 0.13 -14.43 -0.99
CA ASP A 176 -0.10 -13.53 0.14
C ASP A 176 1.20 -12.83 0.58
N ASN A 177 1.11 -11.81 1.40
CA ASN A 177 2.30 -11.24 2.03
C ASN A 177 3.00 -12.31 2.88
N THR A 178 4.32 -12.35 2.84
CA THR A 178 5.19 -13.39 3.41
C THR A 178 5.00 -14.80 2.84
N ALA A 179 4.20 -14.99 1.78
CA ALA A 179 4.11 -16.28 1.12
C ALA A 179 5.49 -16.74 0.63
N VAL A 180 5.72 -18.04 0.75
CA VAL A 180 6.98 -18.72 0.46
C VAL A 180 6.81 -19.65 -0.74
N THR A 181 7.73 -19.55 -1.69
CA THR A 181 7.86 -20.47 -2.82
C THR A 181 9.18 -21.21 -2.68
N LEU A 182 9.16 -22.53 -2.81
CA LEU A 182 10.35 -23.37 -2.77
C LEU A 182 10.70 -23.84 -4.17
N LEU A 183 11.92 -23.55 -4.60
CA LEU A 183 12.51 -24.01 -5.84
C LEU A 183 13.78 -24.82 -5.57
N THR A 184 14.08 -25.76 -6.44
CA THR A 184 15.43 -26.31 -6.59
C THR A 184 15.99 -25.92 -7.95
N TYR A 185 17.29 -25.63 -7.99
CA TYR A 185 18.04 -25.30 -9.19
C TYR A 185 19.21 -26.25 -9.38
N ASP A 186 19.30 -26.88 -10.53
CA ASP A 186 20.41 -27.74 -10.91
C ASP A 186 20.75 -27.59 -12.38
N LYS A 187 22.01 -27.18 -12.67
CA LYS A 187 22.58 -27.11 -14.03
C LYS A 187 21.68 -26.43 -15.07
N GLY A 188 21.14 -25.27 -14.74
CA GLY A 188 20.29 -24.48 -15.64
C GLY A 188 18.80 -24.83 -15.60
N SER A 189 18.38 -25.78 -14.79
CA SER A 189 17.00 -26.22 -14.69
C SER A 189 16.41 -25.89 -13.32
N TYR A 190 15.20 -25.34 -13.32
CA TYR A 190 14.41 -25.11 -12.11
C TYR A 190 13.33 -26.18 -11.94
N LYS A 191 13.09 -26.57 -10.70
CA LYS A 191 11.91 -27.33 -10.30
C LYS A 191 11.18 -26.56 -9.21
N VAL A 192 9.87 -26.36 -9.37
CA VAL A 192 8.99 -25.76 -8.36
C VAL A 192 8.49 -26.88 -7.46
N GLU A 193 8.89 -26.89 -6.19
CA GLU A 193 8.43 -27.90 -5.21
C GLU A 193 7.05 -27.50 -4.65
N TYR A 194 6.88 -26.25 -4.29
CA TYR A 194 5.59 -25.61 -4.00
C TYR A 194 5.70 -24.10 -4.21
N TYR A 195 4.57 -23.44 -4.38
CA TYR A 195 4.55 -22.00 -4.52
C TYR A 195 3.44 -21.32 -3.71
N ASN A 196 3.70 -20.07 -3.31
CA ASN A 196 2.76 -19.23 -2.57
C ASN A 196 2.21 -19.86 -1.27
N ASP A 197 3.01 -20.70 -0.59
CA ASP A 197 2.62 -21.27 0.68
C ASP A 197 2.66 -20.22 1.80
N ASN A 198 1.50 -19.94 2.38
CA ASN A 198 1.32 -19.02 3.51
C ASN A 198 0.78 -19.72 4.77
N SER A 199 0.99 -21.04 4.90
CA SER A 199 0.50 -21.89 6.00
C SER A 199 0.93 -21.42 7.39
N HIS A 200 2.00 -20.61 7.48
CA HIS A 200 2.46 -19.99 8.73
C HIS A 200 1.59 -18.81 9.17
N LEU A 201 0.68 -18.31 8.32
CA LEU A 201 -0.21 -17.19 8.64
C LEU A 201 -1.59 -17.68 9.05
N PRO A 202 -2.04 -17.43 10.28
CA PRO A 202 -3.46 -17.57 10.60
C PRO A 202 -4.29 -16.52 9.82
N ASP A 203 -5.56 -16.80 9.56
CA ASP A 203 -6.48 -15.91 8.82
C ASP A 203 -6.48 -14.47 9.34
N ALA A 204 -6.32 -14.28 10.65
CA ALA A 204 -6.24 -12.97 11.26
C ALA A 204 -5.00 -12.16 10.81
N LEU A 205 -3.96 -12.79 10.32
CA LEU A 205 -2.75 -12.14 9.79
C LEU A 205 -2.68 -12.14 8.27
N SER A 206 -3.44 -12.99 7.57
CA SER A 206 -3.49 -13.00 6.12
C SER A 206 -4.01 -11.68 5.57
N THR A 207 -3.27 -11.08 4.63
CA THR A 207 -3.73 -9.89 3.90
C THR A 207 -4.89 -10.27 2.98
N PHE A 208 -4.81 -11.41 2.34
CA PHE A 208 -5.80 -11.88 1.37
C PHE A 208 -7.09 -12.37 2.01
N ALA A 209 -7.07 -12.87 3.25
CA ALA A 209 -8.29 -13.20 3.96
C ALA A 209 -9.18 -11.95 4.21
N LYS A 210 -8.55 -10.77 4.31
CA LYS A 210 -9.20 -9.47 4.59
C LYS A 210 -9.52 -8.63 3.35
N GLN A 211 -9.03 -9.02 2.18
CA GLN A 211 -9.20 -8.29 0.92
C GLN A 211 -9.84 -9.21 -0.12
N THR A 212 -10.73 -8.70 -0.96
CA THR A 212 -11.50 -9.49 -1.93
C THR A 212 -11.11 -9.25 -3.38
N TRP A 213 -10.32 -8.21 -3.67
CA TRP A 213 -9.94 -7.78 -5.02
C TRP A 213 -9.26 -8.87 -5.87
N TRP A 214 -8.62 -9.84 -5.24
CA TRP A 214 -7.91 -10.94 -5.90
C TRP A 214 -8.80 -12.15 -6.21
N ARG A 215 -10.06 -12.20 -5.70
CA ARG A 215 -11.01 -13.30 -5.88
C ARG A 215 -11.77 -13.14 -7.18
N LYS A 216 -11.58 -14.05 -8.13
CA LYS A 216 -12.32 -14.05 -9.42
C LYS A 216 -13.82 -14.29 -9.24
N GLU A 217 -14.23 -15.09 -8.26
CA GLU A 217 -15.63 -15.45 -7.98
C GLU A 217 -16.51 -14.25 -7.57
N THR A 218 -15.91 -13.21 -7.04
CA THR A 218 -16.61 -11.97 -6.66
C THR A 218 -16.64 -10.93 -7.79
N GLY A 219 -16.23 -11.32 -9.02
CA GLY A 219 -16.16 -10.41 -10.17
C GLY A 219 -15.01 -9.40 -10.07
N GLY A 220 -13.94 -9.73 -9.29
CA GLY A 220 -12.77 -8.88 -9.06
C GLY A 220 -13.23 -7.43 -8.95
N ARG A 221 -13.84 -7.02 -7.81
CA ARG A 221 -14.49 -5.71 -7.74
C ARG A 221 -13.45 -4.60 -7.74
N ASP A 222 -13.11 -4.15 -8.93
CA ASP A 222 -12.36 -2.90 -9.14
C ASP A 222 -13.06 -1.69 -8.50
N ASP A 223 -14.37 -1.83 -8.20
CA ASP A 223 -15.18 -0.82 -7.53
C ASP A 223 -14.79 -0.60 -6.04
N GLU A 224 -13.97 -1.45 -5.45
CA GLU A 224 -13.39 -1.24 -4.12
C GLU A 224 -12.17 -0.29 -4.15
N ASN A 225 -11.57 -0.03 -5.33
CA ASN A 225 -10.45 0.87 -5.47
C ASN A 225 -10.93 2.30 -5.68
N LEU A 226 -10.59 3.19 -4.74
CA LEU A 226 -10.98 4.59 -4.81
C LEU A 226 -10.02 5.40 -5.69
N SER A 227 -10.57 6.39 -6.37
CA SER A 227 -9.83 7.36 -7.16
C SER A 227 -10.01 8.77 -6.60
N TYR A 228 -9.10 9.67 -6.97
CA TYR A 228 -8.97 10.99 -6.38
C TYR A 228 -8.83 12.05 -7.46
N ALA A 229 -9.55 13.17 -7.31
CA ALA A 229 -9.42 14.30 -8.20
C ALA A 229 -9.61 15.61 -7.43
N PRO A 230 -8.97 16.71 -7.85
CA PRO A 230 -9.23 18.02 -7.27
C PRO A 230 -10.72 18.35 -7.30
N LEU A 231 -11.25 18.86 -6.20
CA LEU A 231 -12.64 19.31 -6.06
C LEU A 231 -12.65 20.81 -5.78
N SER A 232 -12.97 21.61 -6.80
CA SER A 232 -12.96 23.06 -6.69
C SER A 232 -14.10 23.57 -5.81
N PRO A 233 -13.83 24.25 -4.69
CA PRO A 233 -14.86 24.87 -3.86
C PRO A 233 -15.49 26.11 -4.52
N PHE A 234 -14.97 26.55 -5.65
CA PHE A 234 -15.56 27.59 -6.49
C PHE A 234 -16.66 27.02 -7.39
N GLU A 235 -16.41 25.88 -7.99
CA GLU A 235 -17.33 25.19 -8.90
C GLU A 235 -18.38 24.38 -8.15
N HIS A 236 -18.01 23.82 -6.99
CA HIS A 236 -18.83 22.92 -6.19
C HIS A 236 -18.98 23.38 -4.72
N PRO A 237 -19.35 24.67 -4.46
CA PRO A 237 -19.40 25.21 -3.09
C PRO A 237 -20.40 24.47 -2.19
N GLY A 238 -21.56 24.09 -2.73
CA GLY A 238 -22.59 23.34 -1.98
C GLY A 238 -22.12 21.97 -1.58
N VAL A 239 -21.47 21.25 -2.49
CA VAL A 239 -20.90 19.91 -2.23
C VAL A 239 -19.87 19.96 -1.10
N TYR A 240 -18.93 20.91 -1.16
CA TYR A 240 -17.93 21.09 -0.11
C TYR A 240 -18.57 21.35 1.26
N ILE A 241 -19.53 22.28 1.32
CA ILE A 241 -20.21 22.64 2.58
C ILE A 241 -21.04 21.48 3.13
N ASP A 242 -21.70 20.68 2.29
CA ASP A 242 -22.48 19.55 2.74
C ASP A 242 -21.61 18.47 3.39
N TYR A 243 -20.46 18.14 2.82
CA TYR A 243 -19.51 17.24 3.45
C TYR A 243 -18.92 17.81 4.75
N TYR A 244 -18.60 19.10 4.77
CA TYR A 244 -18.06 19.72 5.97
C TYR A 244 -19.09 19.76 7.10
N ARG A 245 -20.38 20.03 6.77
CA ARG A 245 -21.49 20.00 7.72
C ARG A 245 -21.69 18.60 8.29
N GLN A 246 -21.63 17.55 7.46
CA GLN A 246 -21.72 16.15 7.92
C GLN A 246 -20.56 15.80 8.87
N ALA A 247 -19.33 16.21 8.52
CA ALA A 247 -18.18 15.98 9.37
C ALA A 247 -18.30 16.74 10.70
N TRP A 248 -18.80 17.99 10.67
CA TRP A 248 -19.03 18.77 11.86
C TRP A 248 -20.08 18.12 12.79
N LEU A 249 -21.23 17.71 12.24
CA LEU A 249 -22.26 17.02 13.01
C LEU A 249 -21.71 15.71 13.64
N ALA A 250 -20.91 14.95 12.90
CA ALA A 250 -20.31 13.74 13.42
C ALA A 250 -19.27 14.01 14.54
N ALA A 251 -18.64 15.19 14.54
CA ALA A 251 -17.64 15.59 15.51
C ALA A 251 -18.21 16.28 16.76
N HIS A 252 -19.34 16.99 16.63
CA HIS A 252 -19.86 17.90 17.66
C HIS A 252 -21.32 17.66 18.03
N GLY A 253 -22.03 16.79 17.30
CA GLY A 253 -23.43 16.45 17.58
C GLY A 253 -24.46 17.51 17.15
N ASP A 254 -24.05 18.77 16.96
CA ASP A 254 -24.92 19.85 16.53
C ASP A 254 -24.22 20.84 15.57
N LEU A 255 -24.96 21.86 15.07
CA LEU A 255 -24.43 22.89 14.16
C LEU A 255 -24.30 24.28 14.83
N LYS A 256 -24.35 24.37 16.14
CA LYS A 256 -24.43 25.64 16.87
C LYS A 256 -23.28 26.61 16.53
N PHE A 257 -22.09 26.11 16.31
CA PHE A 257 -20.89 26.91 15.99
C PHE A 257 -20.41 26.70 14.55
N PHE A 258 -21.20 26.03 13.71
CA PHE A 258 -20.87 25.82 12.31
C PHE A 258 -21.16 27.09 11.49
N SER A 259 -20.14 27.57 10.77
CA SER A 259 -20.27 28.69 9.83
C SER A 259 -19.89 28.26 8.42
N ALA A 260 -20.88 28.03 7.56
CA ALA A 260 -20.68 27.64 6.17
C ALA A 260 -19.81 28.65 5.40
N ASP A 261 -20.10 29.98 5.58
CA ASP A 261 -19.38 31.04 4.89
C ASP A 261 -17.91 31.12 5.30
N TRP A 262 -17.62 30.89 6.59
CA TRP A 262 -16.25 30.89 7.09
C TRP A 262 -15.46 29.74 6.49
N TYR A 263 -16.02 28.52 6.54
CA TYR A 263 -15.35 27.33 5.99
C TYR A 263 -15.18 27.42 4.48
N LEU A 264 -16.20 27.88 3.74
CA LEU A 264 -16.11 28.04 2.30
C LEU A 264 -15.06 29.08 1.90
N THR A 265 -15.00 30.21 2.63
CA THR A 265 -14.01 31.26 2.39
C THR A 265 -12.59 30.74 2.65
N ALA A 266 -12.39 30.00 3.75
CA ALA A 266 -11.10 29.39 4.07
C ALA A 266 -10.69 28.36 3.00
N ALA A 267 -11.63 27.50 2.58
CA ALA A 267 -11.41 26.50 1.53
C ALA A 267 -11.01 27.11 0.19
N LYS A 268 -11.69 28.18 -0.24
CA LYS A 268 -11.37 28.90 -1.48
C LYS A 268 -9.95 29.47 -1.45
N ARG A 269 -9.56 30.14 -0.36
CA ARG A 269 -8.19 30.65 -0.17
C ARG A 269 -7.15 29.53 -0.17
N HIS A 270 -7.47 28.41 0.44
CA HIS A 270 -6.59 27.24 0.47
C HIS A 270 -6.43 26.65 -0.93
N PHE A 271 -7.51 26.43 -1.65
CA PHE A 271 -7.52 25.90 -3.02
C PHE A 271 -6.81 26.83 -4.03
N GLU A 272 -6.89 28.16 -3.86
CA GLU A 272 -6.13 29.11 -4.68
C GLU A 272 -4.62 28.93 -4.54
N ARG A 273 -4.15 28.69 -3.31
CA ARG A 273 -2.73 28.46 -3.02
C ARG A 273 -2.26 27.09 -3.48
N GLU A 274 -3.11 26.08 -3.35
CA GLU A 274 -2.81 24.67 -3.65
C GLU A 274 -4.03 23.97 -4.24
N LYS A 275 -4.05 23.78 -5.57
CA LYS A 275 -5.18 23.17 -6.30
C LYS A 275 -5.53 21.75 -5.86
N ASN A 276 -4.55 21.03 -5.32
CA ASN A 276 -4.74 19.69 -4.79
C ASN A 276 -4.95 19.67 -3.26
N SER A 277 -5.35 20.78 -2.64
CA SER A 277 -5.64 20.81 -1.20
C SER A 277 -6.99 20.21 -0.86
N ILE A 278 -7.97 20.31 -1.76
CA ILE A 278 -9.31 19.74 -1.62
C ILE A 278 -9.54 18.73 -2.73
N ILE A 279 -9.84 17.51 -2.34
CA ILE A 279 -9.82 16.34 -3.20
C ILE A 279 -11.14 15.59 -3.02
N GLY A 280 -11.86 15.35 -4.12
CA GLY A 280 -12.98 14.43 -4.17
C GLY A 280 -12.49 12.98 -4.12
N VAL A 281 -13.17 12.17 -3.35
CA VAL A 281 -12.95 10.73 -3.22
C VAL A 281 -14.05 10.03 -4.00
N TYR A 282 -13.68 9.26 -5.01
CA TYR A 282 -14.62 8.63 -5.93
C TYR A 282 -14.56 7.11 -5.86
N ARG A 283 -15.75 6.49 -5.87
CA ARG A 283 -15.93 5.06 -6.14
C ARG A 283 -16.52 4.93 -7.54
N LEU A 284 -15.74 4.41 -8.49
CA LEU A 284 -16.05 4.56 -9.91
C LEU A 284 -16.19 6.07 -10.25
N ASP A 285 -17.36 6.52 -10.67
CA ASP A 285 -17.64 7.92 -11.00
C ASP A 285 -18.49 8.63 -9.94
N GLU A 286 -18.88 7.92 -8.87
CA GLU A 286 -19.64 8.49 -7.77
C GLU A 286 -18.71 9.19 -6.78
N LEU A 287 -18.97 10.45 -6.49
CA LEU A 287 -18.33 11.19 -5.40
C LEU A 287 -18.88 10.66 -4.05
N ILE A 288 -18.04 9.96 -3.29
CA ILE A 288 -18.42 9.32 -2.03
C ILE A 288 -17.77 9.95 -0.80
N GLY A 289 -16.88 10.91 -1.00
CA GLY A 289 -16.20 11.58 0.11
C GLY A 289 -15.36 12.76 -0.34
N ILE A 290 -14.82 13.50 0.62
CA ILE A 290 -13.82 14.53 0.41
C ILE A 290 -12.64 14.36 1.37
N LEU A 291 -11.49 14.83 0.90
CA LEU A 291 -10.25 14.89 1.64
C LEU A 291 -9.69 16.32 1.52
N GLU A 292 -9.32 16.96 2.64
CA GLU A 292 -8.63 18.24 2.63
C GLU A 292 -7.28 18.13 3.32
N LEU A 293 -6.24 18.56 2.60
CA LEU A 293 -4.84 18.47 3.03
C LEU A 293 -4.19 19.85 3.00
N ASP A 294 -3.42 20.18 4.00
CA ASP A 294 -2.57 21.37 4.02
C ASP A 294 -1.08 20.96 4.11
N CYS A 295 -0.38 21.08 2.99
CA CYS A 295 1.04 20.76 2.89
C CYS A 295 1.93 21.94 3.36
N GLN A 296 1.38 23.10 3.69
CA GLN A 296 2.14 24.27 4.12
C GLN A 296 2.13 24.46 5.63
N LYS A 297 1.01 24.14 6.30
CA LYS A 297 0.81 24.35 7.75
C LYS A 297 1.93 23.77 8.61
N GLY A 298 2.45 22.59 8.24
CA GLY A 298 3.49 21.87 8.98
C GLY A 298 4.85 21.80 8.28
N ALA A 299 5.05 22.51 7.16
CA ALA A 299 6.23 22.34 6.31
C ALA A 299 7.56 22.55 7.05
N HIS A 300 7.67 23.56 7.91
CA HIS A 300 8.88 23.85 8.71
C HIS A 300 9.19 22.75 9.74
N ALA A 301 8.18 22.03 10.21
CA ALA A 301 8.32 20.94 11.17
C ALA A 301 8.23 19.55 10.51
N SER A 302 8.28 19.50 9.18
CA SER A 302 8.28 18.28 8.35
C SER A 302 7.08 17.35 8.57
N TYR A 303 5.89 17.90 8.84
CA TYR A 303 4.64 17.14 8.87
C TYR A 303 3.61 17.66 7.87
N GLY A 304 2.84 16.76 7.27
CA GLY A 304 1.65 17.08 6.50
C GLY A 304 0.43 17.20 7.41
N TRP A 305 -0.51 18.09 7.10
CA TRP A 305 -1.72 18.30 7.87
C TRP A 305 -2.95 17.78 7.13
N ILE A 306 -3.74 16.94 7.79
CA ILE A 306 -5.04 16.47 7.30
C ILE A 306 -6.11 17.31 7.98
N SER A 307 -6.71 18.22 7.20
CA SER A 307 -7.76 19.12 7.68
C SER A 307 -9.11 18.42 7.77
N LEU A 308 -9.40 17.51 6.81
CA LEU A 308 -10.67 16.80 6.74
C LEU A 308 -10.50 15.49 6.00
N ILE A 309 -11.11 14.42 6.52
CA ILE A 309 -11.51 13.20 5.80
C ILE A 309 -12.98 12.97 6.11
N CYS A 310 -13.85 13.07 5.11
CA CYS A 310 -15.27 12.82 5.27
C CYS A 310 -15.79 11.90 4.17
N MET A 311 -16.44 10.83 4.55
CA MET A 311 -17.14 9.91 3.65
C MET A 311 -18.66 10.07 3.84
N LYS A 312 -19.45 9.88 2.79
CA LYS A 312 -20.90 9.77 2.91
C LYS A 312 -21.26 8.67 3.92
N ASP A 313 -22.34 8.86 4.66
CA ASP A 313 -22.76 7.96 5.76
C ASP A 313 -22.91 6.51 5.29
N GLU A 314 -23.47 6.29 4.11
CA GLU A 314 -23.66 4.96 3.50
C GLU A 314 -22.34 4.24 3.16
N TYR A 315 -21.20 4.95 3.09
CA TYR A 315 -19.86 4.39 2.83
C TYR A 315 -19.00 4.32 4.08
N ARG A 316 -19.48 4.79 5.25
CA ARG A 316 -18.76 4.67 6.53
C ARG A 316 -18.81 3.24 7.06
N CYS A 317 -17.88 2.89 7.92
CA CYS A 317 -17.76 1.57 8.56
C CYS A 317 -17.64 0.37 7.60
N LYS A 318 -17.35 0.62 6.30
CA LYS A 318 -17.13 -0.41 5.28
C LYS A 318 -15.65 -0.66 4.95
N GLY A 319 -14.73 -0.13 5.77
CA GLY A 319 -13.30 -0.28 5.55
C GLY A 319 -12.70 0.67 4.50
N LEU A 320 -13.52 1.46 3.79
CA LEU A 320 -13.05 2.32 2.71
C LEU A 320 -12.22 3.52 3.17
N GLY A 321 -12.45 4.03 4.38
CA GLY A 321 -11.76 5.23 4.92
C GLY A 321 -10.24 5.09 5.03
N ILE A 322 -9.71 3.86 4.98
CA ILE A 322 -8.26 3.61 4.99
C ILE A 322 -7.58 4.09 3.69
N GLN A 323 -8.28 4.07 2.57
CA GLN A 323 -7.72 4.47 1.27
C GLN A 323 -7.49 5.99 1.17
N PRO A 324 -8.47 6.91 1.49
CA PRO A 324 -8.19 8.34 1.50
C PRO A 324 -7.14 8.74 2.53
N LEU A 325 -7.08 8.07 3.70
CA LEU A 325 -5.99 8.27 4.63
C LEU A 325 -4.64 7.87 4.01
N GLY A 326 -4.59 6.73 3.34
CA GLY A 326 -3.40 6.24 2.65
C GLY A 326 -2.97 7.15 1.50
N TYR A 327 -3.91 7.70 0.74
CA TYR A 327 -3.63 8.71 -0.28
C TYR A 327 -2.94 9.95 0.33
N ALA A 328 -3.46 10.46 1.46
CA ALA A 328 -2.85 11.59 2.18
C ALA A 328 -1.42 11.26 2.63
N ILE A 329 -1.23 10.10 3.30
CA ILE A 329 0.07 9.64 3.79
C ILE A 329 1.07 9.51 2.63
N THR A 330 0.67 8.84 1.54
CA THR A 330 1.52 8.64 0.36
C THR A 330 1.94 9.99 -0.26
N ARG A 331 1.02 10.94 -0.35
CA ARG A 331 1.31 12.30 -0.83
C ARG A 331 2.32 12.99 0.07
N PHE A 332 2.14 12.94 1.39
CA PHE A 332 3.07 13.54 2.34
C PHE A 332 4.47 12.90 2.27
N GLN A 333 4.53 11.57 2.11
CA GLN A 333 5.80 10.85 1.92
C GLN A 333 6.51 11.28 0.62
N LYS A 334 5.77 11.42 -0.49
CA LYS A 334 6.32 11.93 -1.77
C LYS A 334 6.87 13.35 -1.65
N LEU A 335 6.27 14.19 -0.80
CA LEU A 335 6.74 15.54 -0.50
C LEU A 335 7.89 15.57 0.54
N GLY A 336 8.33 14.42 1.05
CA GLY A 336 9.44 14.31 2.00
C GLY A 336 9.10 14.60 3.45
N PHE A 337 7.81 14.73 3.80
CA PHE A 337 7.39 14.88 5.19
C PHE A 337 7.71 13.62 6.01
N LYS A 338 7.84 13.78 7.33
CA LYS A 338 8.23 12.72 8.27
C LYS A 338 7.04 12.20 9.09
N SER A 339 5.93 12.94 9.08
CA SER A 339 4.71 12.54 9.79
C SER A 339 3.47 13.19 9.15
N ALA A 340 2.30 12.69 9.53
CA ALA A 340 1.00 13.30 9.29
C ALA A 340 0.36 13.69 10.62
N ARG A 341 -0.28 14.86 10.68
CA ARG A 341 -1.03 15.33 11.84
C ARG A 341 -2.47 15.68 11.47
N LEU A 342 -3.34 15.57 12.46
CA LEU A 342 -4.74 15.95 12.35
C LEU A 342 -5.31 16.35 13.73
N HIS A 343 -6.46 17.01 13.69
CA HIS A 343 -7.33 17.12 14.85
C HIS A 343 -8.51 16.15 14.73
N VAL A 344 -8.93 15.61 15.87
CA VAL A 344 -10.15 14.81 15.99
C VAL A 344 -10.88 15.21 17.28
N SER A 345 -12.21 15.39 17.22
CA SER A 345 -12.99 15.65 18.42
C SER A 345 -12.87 14.48 19.40
N SER A 346 -12.65 14.79 20.69
CA SER A 346 -12.59 13.79 21.75
C SER A 346 -13.87 12.99 21.89
N GLU A 347 -15.01 13.56 21.48
CA GLU A 347 -16.33 12.95 21.50
C GLU A 347 -16.60 12.04 20.28
N ASN A 348 -15.82 12.19 19.20
CA ASN A 348 -15.91 11.31 18.04
C ASN A 348 -15.10 10.03 18.24
N GLU A 349 -15.56 9.18 19.15
CA GLU A 349 -14.88 7.93 19.50
C GLU A 349 -14.59 7.02 18.27
N ALA A 350 -15.50 7.02 17.28
CA ALA A 350 -15.31 6.21 16.08
C ALA A 350 -14.10 6.66 15.28
N ALA A 351 -13.92 7.98 15.09
CA ALA A 351 -12.76 8.54 14.42
C ALA A 351 -11.47 8.37 15.26
N VAL A 352 -11.54 8.59 16.58
CA VAL A 352 -10.41 8.36 17.47
C VAL A 352 -9.91 6.91 17.35
N ARG A 353 -10.83 5.92 17.47
CA ARG A 353 -10.48 4.50 17.28
C ARG A 353 -9.93 4.19 15.89
N PHE A 354 -10.46 4.83 14.85
CA PHE A 354 -9.98 4.65 13.48
C PHE A 354 -8.53 5.14 13.34
N TYR A 355 -8.23 6.37 13.74
CA TYR A 355 -6.88 6.93 13.63
C TYR A 355 -5.87 6.18 14.51
N THR A 356 -6.24 5.80 15.73
CA THR A 356 -5.39 4.98 16.62
C THR A 356 -5.02 3.64 15.96
N ARG A 357 -6.00 2.94 15.36
CA ARG A 357 -5.73 1.69 14.61
C ARG A 357 -4.87 1.91 13.36
N CYS A 358 -4.87 3.12 12.82
CA CYS A 358 -4.00 3.50 11.69
C CYS A 358 -2.61 3.97 12.14
N GLY A 359 -2.29 3.87 13.43
CA GLY A 359 -0.97 4.20 13.99
C GLY A 359 -0.79 5.68 14.31
N PHE A 360 -1.88 6.44 14.48
CA PHE A 360 -1.81 7.79 15.05
C PHE A 360 -1.79 7.74 16.58
N GLU A 361 -0.92 8.52 17.18
CA GLU A 361 -0.77 8.70 18.62
C GLU A 361 -1.25 10.09 19.04
N LYS A 362 -1.89 10.21 20.19
CA LYS A 362 -2.30 11.50 20.75
C LYS A 362 -1.06 12.24 21.24
N LEU A 363 -0.81 13.43 20.69
CA LEU A 363 0.26 14.34 21.15
C LEU A 363 -0.20 15.30 22.25
N GLY A 364 -1.45 15.72 22.19
CA GLY A 364 -1.99 16.72 23.10
C GLY A 364 -3.49 16.92 22.91
N GLU A 365 -4.00 17.91 23.63
CA GLU A 365 -5.40 18.30 23.59
C GLU A 365 -5.48 19.82 23.46
N GLU A 366 -6.36 20.30 22.58
CA GLU A 366 -6.58 21.71 22.31
C GLU A 366 -8.06 22.05 22.46
N SER A 367 -8.36 23.33 22.74
CA SER A 367 -9.75 23.80 22.81
C SER A 367 -10.40 23.79 21.44
N GLY A 368 -11.54 23.12 21.33
CA GLY A 368 -12.38 23.13 20.13
C GLY A 368 -13.64 24.01 20.32
N ALA A 369 -14.38 24.22 19.26
CA ALA A 369 -15.59 25.05 19.27
C ALA A 369 -16.78 24.43 20.06
N GLY A 370 -16.82 23.11 20.24
CA GLY A 370 -17.88 22.38 20.96
C GLY A 370 -17.32 21.36 21.95
N ALA A 371 -16.28 20.66 21.56
CA ALA A 371 -15.60 19.65 22.38
C ALA A 371 -14.08 19.81 22.26
N PRO A 372 -13.29 19.30 23.22
CA PRO A 372 -11.83 19.26 23.10
C PRO A 372 -11.42 18.50 21.84
N LEU A 373 -10.32 18.94 21.24
CA LEU A 373 -9.72 18.32 20.06
C LEU A 373 -8.44 17.59 20.45
N TYR A 374 -8.33 16.33 20.13
CA TYR A 374 -7.06 15.61 20.21
C TYR A 374 -6.21 15.96 18.99
N LEU A 375 -5.02 16.50 19.24
CA LEU A 375 -3.96 16.57 18.27
C LEU A 375 -3.33 15.18 18.16
N MET A 376 -3.42 14.56 16.99
CA MET A 376 -2.86 13.24 16.74
C MET A 376 -1.79 13.28 15.65
N GLU A 377 -0.76 12.45 15.78
CA GLU A 377 0.34 12.32 14.83
C GLU A 377 0.60 10.86 14.47
N LYS A 378 0.85 10.59 13.19
CA LYS A 378 1.45 9.35 12.70
C LYS A 378 2.82 9.66 12.13
N LYS A 379 3.87 9.10 12.72
CA LYS A 379 5.23 9.15 12.17
C LYS A 379 5.41 8.11 11.07
N PHE A 380 6.12 8.48 10.01
CA PHE A 380 6.48 7.57 8.93
C PHE A 380 7.79 6.87 9.31
N LYS A 381 7.70 5.56 9.59
CA LYS A 381 8.80 4.74 10.14
C LYS A 381 9.10 3.57 9.22
#